data_7b65e8afd712d3089fdff64700645065
#
_entry.id   7b65e8afd712d3089fdff64700645065
#
_cell.length_a   1.000
_cell.length_b   1.000
_cell.length_c   1.000
_cell.angle_alpha   90.00
_cell.angle_beta   90.00
_cell.angle_gamma   90.00
#
_symmetry.space_group_name_H-M   'P 1'
#
loop_
_entity.id
_entity.type
_entity.pdbx_description
1 polymer ?
#
loop_
_entity_poly.entity_id
_entity_poly.type
_entity_poly.pdbx_seq_one_letter_code
_entity_poly.pdbx_strand_id
1 'polypeptide(L)'
;AWQYRYMLNGFRLHDKINGFVFTEFHDVVNEFNGYYRIDDADKDFGYEGFCRGMKIRDLHAADFLALDCPPCRTVKAGARVKVPCALSSFGEHTRLKAKWELWHDAPEGLVFDGSGECSIGRHGVGRTDLEPIALKMPAENCVAVLSVYLFSGEQVISRNFTPFDVRGELESNQIELPVAAGISEGFDYSRPALNA
;
A
#
# COMPACT_ATOMS: atom_id res chain seq x y z
N ALA A 1 -5.94 8.04 -4.38
CA ALA A 1 -5.78 7.33 -3.11
C ALA A 1 -4.46 6.55 -3.06
N TRP A 2 -4.23 5.61 -3.96
CA TRP A 2 -3.03 4.77 -3.98
C TRP A 2 -1.73 5.56 -4.15
N GLN A 3 -1.69 6.55 -5.02
CA GLN A 3 -0.53 7.40 -5.25
C GLN A 3 -0.11 8.12 -3.97
N TYR A 4 -1.05 8.68 -3.21
CA TYR A 4 -0.75 9.33 -1.93
C TYR A 4 -0.09 8.37 -0.94
N ARG A 5 -0.71 7.21 -0.74
CA ARG A 5 -0.15 6.20 0.15
C ARG A 5 1.27 5.81 -0.29
N TYR A 6 1.47 5.56 -1.58
CA TYR A 6 2.76 5.13 -2.11
C TYR A 6 3.83 6.21 -1.96
N MET A 7 3.53 7.46 -2.35
CA MET A 7 4.45 8.58 -2.24
C MET A 7 4.81 8.87 -0.77
N LEU A 8 3.81 8.99 0.10
CA LEU A 8 4.04 9.33 1.50
C LEU A 8 4.80 8.22 2.23
N ASN A 9 4.49 6.96 1.94
CA ASN A 9 5.27 5.83 2.44
C ASN A 9 6.72 5.89 1.92
N GLY A 10 6.93 6.22 0.64
CA GLY A 10 8.26 6.37 0.06
C GLY A 10 9.06 7.47 0.72
N PHE A 11 8.47 8.64 0.97
CA PHE A 11 9.15 9.72 1.70
C PHE A 11 9.61 9.30 3.09
N ARG A 12 8.80 8.48 3.77
CA ARG A 12 9.11 7.98 5.13
C ARG A 12 10.22 6.93 5.14
N LEU A 13 10.55 6.33 4.00
CA LEU A 13 11.68 5.41 3.85
C LEU A 13 13.02 6.13 3.65
N HIS A 14 13.01 7.43 3.31
CA HIS A 14 14.22 8.19 3.07
C HIS A 14 14.65 8.99 4.31
N ASP A 15 15.82 8.74 4.82
CA ASP A 15 16.42 9.41 5.97
C ASP A 15 16.79 10.89 5.72
N LYS A 16 16.90 11.26 4.44
CA LYS A 16 17.28 12.63 4.01
C LYS A 16 16.07 13.54 3.76
N ILE A 17 14.84 13.01 3.77
CA ILE A 17 13.62 13.80 3.58
C ILE A 17 13.08 14.17 4.95
N ASN A 18 13.20 15.46 5.30
CA ASN A 18 12.76 15.96 6.60
C ASN A 18 11.30 16.44 6.61
N GLY A 19 10.68 16.56 5.45
CA GLY A 19 9.30 16.98 5.32
C GLY A 19 8.89 17.15 3.86
N PHE A 20 7.62 17.45 3.65
CA PHE A 20 7.05 17.72 2.33
C PHE A 20 5.92 18.74 2.46
N VAL A 21 5.63 19.42 1.38
CA VAL A 21 4.47 20.31 1.26
C VAL A 21 3.46 19.63 0.35
N PHE A 22 2.24 19.57 0.81
CA PHE A 22 1.14 18.99 0.05
C PHE A 22 0.23 20.10 -0.50
N THR A 23 -0.07 20.06 -1.77
CA THR A 23 -1.04 20.92 -2.44
C THR A 23 -2.13 20.01 -2.99
N GLU A 24 -3.35 20.11 -2.55
CA GLU A 24 -4.04 21.12 -1.79
C GLU A 24 -4.68 20.55 -0.54
N PHE A 25 -5.05 21.43 0.42
CA PHE A 25 -5.73 20.98 1.63
C PHE A 25 -7.20 20.61 1.34
N HIS A 26 -7.92 21.42 0.56
CA HIS A 26 -9.27 21.13 0.06
C HIS A 26 -9.28 20.95 -1.44
N ASP A 27 -10.31 20.26 -1.94
CA ASP A 27 -10.64 20.32 -3.36
C ASP A 27 -11.01 21.75 -3.77
N VAL A 28 -10.65 22.13 -4.96
CA VAL A 28 -11.10 23.40 -5.59
C VAL A 28 -11.94 23.06 -6.84
N VAL A 29 -12.61 24.06 -7.41
CA VAL A 29 -13.65 23.86 -8.44
C VAL A 29 -13.22 22.98 -9.61
N ASN A 30 -11.92 22.99 -9.98
CA ASN A 30 -11.41 22.24 -11.12
C ASN A 30 -10.35 21.17 -10.72
N GLU A 31 -10.04 21.01 -9.43
CA GLU A 31 -9.03 20.08 -8.94
C GLU A 31 -9.57 19.31 -7.73
N PHE A 32 -9.48 17.97 -7.79
CA PHE A 32 -10.02 17.07 -6.77
C PHE A 32 -8.91 16.29 -6.05
N ASN A 33 -7.76 16.92 -5.87
CA ASN A 33 -6.58 16.32 -5.26
C ASN A 33 -6.40 16.68 -3.77
N GLY A 34 -7.31 17.49 -3.19
CA GLY A 34 -7.29 17.86 -1.78
C GLY A 34 -7.49 16.70 -0.82
N TYR A 35 -7.12 16.89 0.44
CA TYR A 35 -7.40 15.95 1.51
C TYR A 35 -8.86 15.98 1.95
N TYR A 36 -9.50 17.12 1.83
CA TYR A 36 -10.90 17.33 2.14
C TYR A 36 -11.67 17.71 0.87
N ARG A 37 -12.96 17.52 0.91
CA ARG A 37 -13.86 18.01 -0.12
C ARG A 37 -13.93 19.54 -0.08
N ILE A 38 -14.47 20.15 -1.14
CA ILE A 38 -14.66 21.60 -1.24
C ILE A 38 -15.56 22.18 -0.13
N ASP A 39 -16.40 21.33 0.47
CA ASP A 39 -17.31 21.63 1.56
C ASP A 39 -16.76 21.29 2.96
N ASP A 40 -15.45 21.13 3.09
CA ASP A 40 -14.71 20.71 4.28
C ASP A 40 -15.07 19.30 4.81
N ALA A 41 -15.87 18.54 4.08
CA ALA A 41 -16.20 17.18 4.48
C ALA A 41 -15.01 16.22 4.25
N ASP A 42 -14.93 15.18 5.06
CA ASP A 42 -13.94 14.11 4.90
C ASP A 42 -14.06 13.44 3.52
N LYS A 43 -12.91 13.18 2.91
CA LYS A 43 -12.82 12.34 1.72
C LYS A 43 -12.58 10.89 2.09
N ASP A 44 -13.36 10.01 1.47
CA ASP A 44 -13.06 8.59 1.49
C ASP A 44 -11.99 8.27 0.45
N PHE A 45 -10.83 7.84 0.91
CA PHE A 45 -9.72 7.40 0.07
C PHE A 45 -9.76 5.88 -0.21
N GLY A 46 -10.76 5.17 0.30
CA GLY A 46 -10.89 3.72 0.15
C GLY A 46 -9.83 2.91 0.90
N TYR A 47 -9.08 3.52 1.83
CA TYR A 47 -8.01 2.82 2.56
C TYR A 47 -8.54 1.77 3.52
N GLU A 48 -9.76 1.95 4.03
CA GLU A 48 -10.38 1.02 4.97
C GLU A 48 -10.60 -0.37 4.37
N GLY A 49 -10.80 -0.45 3.05
CA GLY A 49 -10.88 -1.71 2.32
C GLY A 49 -9.57 -2.52 2.29
N PHE A 50 -8.43 -1.86 2.56
CA PHE A 50 -7.11 -2.49 2.58
C PHE A 50 -6.52 -2.60 3.98
N CYS A 51 -6.87 -1.68 4.87
CA CYS A 51 -6.41 -1.68 6.25
C CYS A 51 -7.52 -1.11 7.15
N ARG A 52 -8.08 -1.95 7.99
CA ARG A 52 -9.26 -1.61 8.80
C ARG A 52 -9.03 -0.36 9.66
N GLY A 53 -9.92 0.61 9.50
CA GLY A 53 -9.91 1.88 10.23
C GLY A 53 -8.86 2.88 9.74
N MET A 54 -8.17 2.60 8.63
CA MET A 54 -7.18 3.51 8.07
C MET A 54 -7.84 4.74 7.44
N LYS A 55 -7.28 5.91 7.73
CA LYS A 55 -7.66 7.20 7.17
C LYS A 55 -6.42 7.88 6.59
N ILE A 56 -6.62 8.95 5.82
CA ILE A 56 -5.50 9.72 5.24
C ILE A 56 -4.54 10.23 6.31
N ARG A 57 -5.04 10.57 7.49
CA ARG A 57 -4.24 11.03 8.63
C ARG A 57 -3.20 10.02 9.12
N ASP A 58 -3.43 8.71 8.92
CA ASP A 58 -2.46 7.68 9.31
C ASP A 58 -1.14 7.85 8.56
N LEU A 59 -1.17 8.33 7.31
CA LEU A 59 0.02 8.61 6.51
C LEU A 59 0.83 9.82 7.01
N HIS A 60 0.20 10.69 7.80
CA HIS A 60 0.80 11.87 8.41
C HIS A 60 1.15 11.70 9.90
N ALA A 61 0.94 10.50 10.44
CA ALA A 61 1.26 10.23 11.84
C ALA A 61 2.74 10.52 12.13
N ALA A 62 3.03 11.08 13.29
CA ALA A 62 4.41 11.36 13.70
C ALA A 62 5.27 10.10 13.70
N ASP A 63 4.71 8.98 14.17
CA ASP A 63 5.34 7.66 14.11
C ASP A 63 4.61 6.78 13.10
N PHE A 64 5.35 6.22 12.15
CA PHE A 64 4.80 5.51 11.01
C PHE A 64 5.65 4.30 10.63
N LEU A 65 5.00 3.15 10.41
CA LEU A 65 5.65 1.96 9.90
C LEU A 65 5.63 1.97 8.37
N ALA A 66 6.76 2.33 7.78
CA ALA A 66 6.93 2.36 6.33
C ALA A 66 7.29 0.96 5.79
N LEU A 67 6.68 0.58 4.67
CA LEU A 67 6.88 -0.70 3.99
C LEU A 67 7.68 -0.48 2.71
N ASP A 68 8.85 -1.11 2.61
CA ASP A 68 9.69 -1.05 1.41
C ASP A 68 9.27 -2.14 0.42
N CYS A 69 8.18 -1.86 -0.26
CA CYS A 69 7.56 -2.77 -1.22
C CYS A 69 6.96 -1.99 -2.37
N PRO A 70 7.27 -2.36 -3.63
CA PRO A 70 6.62 -1.79 -4.80
C PRO A 70 5.09 -1.96 -4.72
N PRO A 71 4.31 -1.03 -5.28
CA PRO A 71 2.86 -1.20 -5.36
C PRO A 71 2.53 -2.42 -6.21
N CYS A 72 1.56 -3.21 -5.77
CA CYS A 72 1.07 -4.39 -6.51
C CYS A 72 2.19 -5.37 -6.93
N ARG A 73 3.15 -5.64 -6.04
CA ARG A 73 4.22 -6.60 -6.30
C ARG A 73 3.64 -7.96 -6.66
N THR A 74 3.98 -8.48 -7.85
CA THR A 74 3.63 -9.84 -8.24
C THR A 74 4.52 -10.85 -7.51
N VAL A 75 3.92 -11.87 -6.94
CA VAL A 75 4.57 -12.94 -6.19
C VAL A 75 3.98 -14.31 -6.56
N LYS A 76 4.78 -15.37 -6.43
CA LYS A 76 4.30 -16.73 -6.70
C LYS A 76 3.37 -17.20 -5.56
N ALA A 77 2.27 -17.87 -5.93
CA ALA A 77 1.37 -18.50 -4.96
C ALA A 77 2.13 -19.49 -4.05
N GLY A 78 1.80 -19.48 -2.77
CA GLY A 78 2.46 -20.28 -1.74
C GLY A 78 3.89 -19.88 -1.40
N ALA A 79 4.45 -18.84 -2.04
CA ALA A 79 5.81 -18.39 -1.78
C ALA A 79 5.99 -17.79 -0.39
N ARG A 80 7.19 -17.88 0.13
CA ARG A 80 7.62 -17.10 1.31
C ARG A 80 8.21 -15.77 0.84
N VAL A 81 7.67 -14.68 1.34
CA VAL A 81 8.06 -13.31 0.98
C VAL A 81 8.51 -12.58 2.22
N LYS A 82 9.59 -11.81 2.09
CA LYS A 82 10.02 -10.85 3.11
C LYS A 82 9.68 -9.44 2.62
N VAL A 83 9.05 -8.65 3.48
CA VAL A 83 8.74 -7.25 3.25
C VAL A 83 9.63 -6.42 4.17
N PRO A 84 10.68 -5.78 3.64
CA PRO A 84 11.48 -4.87 4.44
C PRO A 84 10.61 -3.73 4.96
N CYS A 85 10.86 -3.30 6.18
CA CYS A 85 10.12 -2.22 6.81
C CYS A 85 11.03 -1.38 7.70
N ALA A 86 10.62 -0.14 7.93
CA ALA A 86 11.31 0.78 8.79
C ALA A 86 10.32 1.60 9.62
N LEU A 87 10.66 1.86 10.86
CA LEU A 87 9.98 2.87 11.66
C LEU A 87 10.50 4.24 11.24
N SER A 88 9.61 5.13 10.84
CA SER A 88 9.87 6.57 10.69
C SER A 88 9.26 7.27 11.88
N SER A 89 10.10 7.73 12.81
CA SER A 89 9.66 8.30 14.09
C SER A 89 10.08 9.75 14.23
N PHE A 90 9.09 10.61 14.41
CA PHE A 90 9.24 12.03 14.74
C PHE A 90 8.35 12.42 15.92
N GLY A 91 7.71 11.42 16.55
CA GLY A 91 6.89 11.56 17.73
C GLY A 91 7.67 11.44 19.04
N GLU A 92 6.93 11.43 20.12
CA GLU A 92 7.49 11.34 21.49
C GLU A 92 7.42 9.92 22.07
N HIS A 93 6.90 8.95 21.31
CA HIS A 93 6.74 7.58 21.79
C HIS A 93 8.09 6.87 21.85
N THR A 94 8.41 6.29 23.00
CA THR A 94 9.68 5.61 23.23
C THR A 94 9.58 4.08 23.14
N ARG A 95 8.36 3.56 23.16
CA ARG A 95 8.07 2.13 23.05
C ARG A 95 6.84 1.95 22.16
N LEU A 96 7.02 1.21 21.10
CA LEU A 96 5.98 0.94 20.13
C LEU A 96 5.82 -0.57 19.94
N LYS A 97 4.67 -0.97 19.42
CA LYS A 97 4.39 -2.33 18.98
C LYS A 97 3.81 -2.28 17.57
N ALA A 98 4.39 -3.04 16.67
CA ALA A 98 3.83 -3.26 15.35
C ALA A 98 3.05 -4.57 15.33
N LYS A 99 1.86 -4.55 14.76
CA LYS A 99 1.08 -5.74 14.39
C LYS A 99 0.88 -5.75 12.89
N TRP A 100 0.80 -6.93 12.31
CA TRP A 100 0.46 -7.08 10.91
C TRP A 100 -0.54 -8.21 10.71
N GLU A 101 -1.32 -8.10 9.64
CA GLU A 101 -2.30 -9.08 9.19
C GLU A 101 -2.16 -9.25 7.69
N LEU A 102 -2.23 -10.49 7.21
CA LEU A 102 -2.32 -10.82 5.80
C LEU A 102 -3.72 -11.35 5.51
N TRP A 103 -4.34 -10.77 4.49
CA TRP A 103 -5.67 -11.12 4.00
C TRP A 103 -5.62 -11.29 2.49
N HIS A 104 -6.48 -12.10 1.93
CA HIS A 104 -6.69 -12.15 0.49
C HIS A 104 -8.18 -12.12 0.13
N ASP A 105 -8.48 -11.73 -1.11
CA ASP A 105 -9.81 -11.79 -1.68
C ASP A 105 -10.13 -13.21 -2.16
N ALA A 106 -11.33 -13.66 -1.86
CA ALA A 106 -11.90 -14.91 -2.35
C ALA A 106 -13.34 -14.68 -2.78
N PRO A 107 -13.95 -15.57 -3.58
CA PRO A 107 -15.35 -15.40 -4.01
C PRO A 107 -16.34 -15.23 -2.87
N GLU A 108 -16.07 -15.83 -1.71
CA GLU A 108 -16.92 -15.78 -0.53
C GLU A 108 -16.62 -14.58 0.38
N GLY A 109 -15.62 -13.76 0.04
CA GLY A 109 -15.17 -12.61 0.80
C GLY A 109 -13.72 -12.67 1.22
N LEU A 110 -13.32 -11.82 2.18
CA LEU A 110 -11.94 -11.75 2.63
C LEU A 110 -11.57 -12.94 3.51
N VAL A 111 -10.45 -13.59 3.17
CA VAL A 111 -9.88 -14.72 3.91
C VAL A 111 -8.64 -14.24 4.68
N PHE A 112 -8.57 -14.64 5.95
CA PHE A 112 -7.42 -14.35 6.80
C PHE A 112 -6.33 -15.42 6.62
N ASP A 113 -5.11 -15.00 6.27
CA ASP A 113 -3.98 -15.89 6.02
C ASP A 113 -2.99 -15.96 7.18
N GLY A 114 -2.94 -14.93 7.99
CA GLY A 114 -2.04 -14.92 9.13
C GLY A 114 -1.77 -13.55 9.71
N SER A 115 -1.11 -13.53 10.84
CA SER A 115 -0.72 -12.31 11.53
C SER A 115 0.58 -12.50 12.32
N GLY A 116 1.13 -11.40 12.77
CA GLY A 116 2.24 -11.39 13.70
C GLY A 116 2.39 -10.04 14.39
N GLU A 117 3.27 -10.00 15.35
CA GLU A 117 3.59 -8.75 16.04
C GLU A 117 5.06 -8.69 16.42
N CYS A 118 5.57 -7.49 16.57
CA CYS A 118 6.89 -7.25 17.14
C CYS A 118 6.87 -6.02 18.04
N SER A 119 7.65 -6.08 19.12
CA SER A 119 7.89 -4.93 19.99
C SER A 119 9.04 -4.11 19.42
N ILE A 120 8.83 -2.81 19.30
CA ILE A 120 9.85 -1.86 18.88
C ILE A 120 10.34 -1.16 20.14
N GLY A 121 11.56 -1.48 20.52
CA GLY A 121 12.19 -0.92 21.69
C GLY A 121 12.62 0.54 21.52
N ARG A 122 13.63 0.94 22.29
CA ARG A 122 14.16 2.30 22.20
C ARG A 122 14.70 2.58 20.79
N HIS A 123 14.23 3.65 20.18
CA HIS A 123 14.62 4.13 18.86
C HIS A 123 14.92 5.62 18.90
N GLY A 124 15.61 6.13 17.89
CA GLY A 124 15.89 7.57 17.72
C GLY A 124 14.85 8.25 16.87
N VAL A 125 14.99 9.57 16.73
CA VAL A 125 14.25 10.37 15.75
C VAL A 125 14.75 10.02 14.35
N GLY A 126 13.82 9.91 13.41
CA GLY A 126 14.09 9.57 12.03
C GLY A 126 13.81 8.09 11.72
N ARG A 127 14.58 7.55 10.78
CA ARG A 127 14.41 6.17 10.32
C ARG A 127 15.15 5.17 11.20
N THR A 128 14.47 4.10 11.54
CA THR A 128 15.04 2.90 12.18
C THR A 128 14.62 1.67 11.40
N ASP A 129 15.56 0.95 10.81
CA ASP A 129 15.27 -0.30 10.11
C ASP A 129 14.83 -1.37 11.09
N LEU A 130 13.85 -2.15 10.70
CA LEU A 130 13.28 -3.24 11.49
C LEU A 130 13.51 -4.57 10.78
N GLU A 131 13.34 -5.67 11.53
CA GLU A 131 13.33 -7.00 10.94
C GLU A 131 12.20 -7.08 9.88
N PRO A 132 12.49 -7.59 8.68
CA PRO A 132 11.49 -7.73 7.63
C PRO A 132 10.30 -8.59 8.06
N ILE A 133 9.10 -8.18 7.69
CA ILE A 133 7.89 -8.98 7.90
C ILE A 133 7.96 -10.19 6.99
N ALA A 134 7.98 -11.40 7.58
CA ALA A 134 7.99 -12.65 6.86
C ALA A 134 6.56 -13.16 6.66
N LEU A 135 6.17 -13.38 5.40
CA LEU A 135 4.84 -13.80 5.01
C LEU A 135 4.90 -15.13 4.26
N LYS A 136 3.86 -15.93 4.40
CA LYS A 136 3.54 -17.02 3.49
C LYS A 136 2.34 -16.59 2.66
N MET A 137 2.50 -16.50 1.35
CA MET A 137 1.43 -16.10 0.45
C MET A 137 0.38 -17.19 0.31
N PRO A 138 -0.89 -16.82 -0.01
CA PRO A 138 -1.93 -17.77 -0.41
C PRO A 138 -1.46 -18.71 -1.50
N ALA A 139 -2.06 -19.91 -1.56
CA ALA A 139 -1.69 -20.92 -2.53
C ALA A 139 -2.41 -20.78 -3.89
N GLU A 140 -3.28 -19.80 -4.02
CA GLU A 140 -4.13 -19.55 -5.18
C GLU A 140 -3.91 -18.17 -5.80
N ASN A 141 -4.43 -17.97 -7.01
CA ASN A 141 -4.43 -16.67 -7.66
C ASN A 141 -5.38 -15.74 -6.92
N CYS A 142 -4.85 -14.64 -6.37
CA CYS A 142 -5.64 -13.68 -5.61
C CYS A 142 -4.92 -12.34 -5.50
N VAL A 143 -5.62 -11.34 -5.00
CA VAL A 143 -5.01 -10.14 -4.44
C VAL A 143 -4.87 -10.31 -2.94
N ALA A 144 -3.64 -10.36 -2.44
CA ALA A 144 -3.38 -10.42 -1.01
C ALA A 144 -2.95 -9.04 -0.49
N VAL A 145 -3.38 -8.68 0.72
CA VAL A 145 -3.08 -7.39 1.34
C VAL A 145 -2.40 -7.61 2.69
N LEU A 146 -1.20 -7.08 2.83
CA LEU A 146 -0.54 -6.92 4.12
C LEU A 146 -1.00 -5.61 4.74
N SER A 147 -1.72 -5.69 5.85
CA SER A 147 -2.11 -4.54 6.68
C SER A 147 -1.18 -4.46 7.89
N VAL A 148 -0.73 -3.27 8.25
CA VAL A 148 0.14 -3.06 9.42
C VAL A 148 -0.42 -1.96 10.31
N TYR A 149 -0.29 -2.15 11.60
CA TYR A 149 -0.79 -1.28 12.66
C TYR A 149 0.34 -0.97 13.62
N LEU A 150 0.57 0.30 13.88
CA LEU A 150 1.54 0.75 14.88
C LEU A 150 0.81 1.19 16.14
N PHE A 151 1.22 0.66 17.28
CA PHE A 151 0.60 0.90 18.57
C PHE A 151 1.56 1.62 19.53
N SER A 152 0.98 2.53 20.32
CA SER A 152 1.56 3.02 21.57
C SER A 152 0.63 2.58 22.72
N GLY A 153 1.08 1.66 23.55
CA GLY A 153 0.19 0.97 24.48
C GLY A 153 -0.94 0.23 23.75
N GLU A 154 -2.17 0.51 24.09
CA GLU A 154 -3.37 -0.06 23.46
C GLU A 154 -3.88 0.78 22.26
N GLN A 155 -3.33 1.97 22.05
CA GLN A 155 -3.80 2.89 21.03
C GLN A 155 -3.09 2.62 19.69
N VAL A 156 -3.87 2.48 18.60
CA VAL A 156 -3.34 2.52 17.23
C VAL A 156 -3.03 3.95 16.85
N ILE A 157 -1.75 4.23 16.61
CA ILE A 157 -1.24 5.57 16.29
C ILE A 157 -1.02 5.79 14.80
N SER A 158 -0.79 4.72 14.04
CA SER A 158 -0.77 4.79 12.57
C SER A 158 -1.07 3.43 11.94
N ARG A 159 -1.45 3.47 10.66
CA ARG A 159 -1.77 2.30 9.85
C ARG A 159 -1.12 2.43 8.48
N ASN A 160 -0.81 1.30 7.87
CA ASN A 160 -0.31 1.22 6.50
C ASN A 160 -0.67 -0.12 5.89
N PHE A 161 -0.54 -0.27 4.57
CA PHE A 161 -0.78 -1.54 3.88
C PHE A 161 0.07 -1.65 2.61
N THR A 162 0.18 -2.85 2.08
CA THR A 162 0.68 -3.06 0.72
C THR A 162 0.01 -4.29 0.10
N PRO A 163 -0.49 -4.20 -1.13
CA PRO A 163 -1.09 -5.33 -1.81
C PRO A 163 -0.06 -6.10 -2.63
N PHE A 164 -0.39 -7.36 -2.87
CA PHE A 164 0.36 -8.30 -3.71
C PHE A 164 -0.58 -8.89 -4.75
N ASP A 165 -0.09 -9.03 -5.96
CA ASP A 165 -0.69 -9.82 -7.01
C ASP A 165 -0.11 -11.25 -6.91
N VAL A 166 -0.85 -12.15 -6.30
CA VAL A 166 -0.43 -13.54 -6.10
C VAL A 166 -0.80 -14.36 -7.32
N ARG A 167 0.20 -14.97 -7.95
CA ARG A 167 0.02 -15.77 -9.16
C ARG A 167 0.53 -17.20 -8.98
N GLY A 168 -0.34 -18.16 -9.26
CA GLY A 168 0.04 -19.56 -9.45
C GLY A 168 0.86 -19.76 -10.71
N GLU A 169 1.22 -20.99 -10.99
CA GLU A 169 1.71 -21.34 -12.32
C GLU A 169 0.54 -21.15 -13.29
N LEU A 170 0.67 -20.19 -14.19
CA LEU A 170 -0.19 -20.14 -15.35
C LEU A 170 0.11 -21.42 -16.11
N GLU A 171 -0.79 -22.38 -16.10
CA GLU A 171 -0.82 -23.32 -17.19
C GLU A 171 -0.87 -22.47 -18.45
N SER A 172 0.08 -22.67 -19.35
CA SER A 172 0.11 -21.99 -20.64
C SER A 172 -1.02 -22.56 -21.53
N ASN A 173 -2.23 -22.45 -21.07
CA ASN A 173 -3.37 -22.51 -21.94
C ASN A 173 -3.21 -21.26 -22.78
N GLN A 174 -2.73 -21.45 -24.02
CA GLN A 174 -2.83 -20.44 -25.06
C GLN A 174 -4.27 -19.96 -25.04
N ILE A 175 -4.50 -18.84 -24.36
CA ILE A 175 -5.71 -18.08 -24.57
C ILE A 175 -5.52 -17.57 -26.00
N GLU A 176 -6.01 -18.33 -26.98
CA GLU A 176 -6.29 -17.76 -28.27
C GLU A 176 -7.34 -16.67 -28.01
N LEU A 177 -6.86 -15.47 -27.79
CA LEU A 177 -7.75 -14.30 -27.84
C LEU A 177 -8.37 -14.39 -29.26
N PRO A 178 -9.69 -14.43 -29.38
CA PRO A 178 -10.31 -14.32 -30.67
C PRO A 178 -9.82 -12.99 -31.25
N VAL A 179 -8.89 -13.05 -32.19
CA VAL A 179 -8.51 -11.91 -32.99
C VAL A 179 -9.79 -11.56 -33.73
N ALA A 180 -10.44 -10.46 -33.31
CA ALA A 180 -11.58 -9.94 -34.06
C ALA A 180 -11.06 -9.68 -35.49
N ALA A 181 -11.35 -10.59 -36.37
CA ALA A 181 -11.01 -10.45 -37.78
C ALA A 181 -11.60 -9.11 -38.24
N GLY A 182 -10.75 -8.14 -38.50
CA GLY A 182 -11.15 -6.85 -39.00
C GLY A 182 -10.55 -5.62 -38.30
N ILE A 183 -9.83 -5.78 -37.20
CA ILE A 183 -9.20 -4.63 -36.51
C ILE A 183 -7.71 -4.45 -36.88
N SER A 184 -7.09 -5.44 -37.55
CA SER A 184 -5.65 -5.38 -37.87
C SER A 184 -5.32 -4.62 -39.15
N GLU A 185 -6.27 -4.27 -40.00
CA GLU A 185 -6.01 -3.49 -41.18
C GLU A 185 -6.28 -2.01 -40.90
N GLY A 186 -5.28 -1.28 -40.44
CA GLY A 186 -5.32 0.19 -40.37
C GLY A 186 -4.76 0.85 -39.15
N PHE A 187 -4.40 0.13 -38.08
CA PHE A 187 -3.79 0.75 -36.93
C PHE A 187 -2.27 0.52 -36.92
N ASP A 188 -1.54 1.54 -37.36
CA ASP A 188 -0.08 1.57 -37.24
C ASP A 188 0.30 2.12 -35.84
N TYR A 189 0.58 1.24 -34.91
CA TYR A 189 1.02 1.59 -33.57
C TYR A 189 2.44 2.18 -33.49
N SER A 190 3.14 2.28 -34.63
CA SER A 190 4.48 2.89 -34.69
C SER A 190 4.43 4.41 -34.80
N ARG A 191 3.27 5.01 -35.04
CA ARG A 191 3.11 6.47 -35.08
C ARG A 191 2.48 6.96 -33.78
N PRO A 192 3.19 7.79 -33.01
CA PRO A 192 2.55 8.51 -31.92
C PRO A 192 1.46 9.40 -32.50
N ALA A 193 0.26 9.37 -31.89
CA ALA A 193 -0.83 10.30 -32.24
C ALA A 193 -0.37 11.72 -31.84
N LEU A 194 0.39 12.35 -32.74
CA LEU A 194 0.66 13.76 -32.69
C LEU A 194 -0.31 14.41 -33.72
N ASN A 195 -1.17 15.25 -33.15
CA ASN A 195 -2.05 16.22 -33.83
C ASN A 195 -3.47 15.75 -34.09
N ALA A 196 -4.36 16.05 -33.17
CA ALA A 196 -5.56 16.83 -33.43
C ALA A 196 -5.86 17.71 -32.22
#